data_a49f8d250534321b79b196ed5fd5fde8
#
_entry.id   a49f8d250534321b79b196ed5fd5fde8
#
_cell.length_a   1.000
_cell.length_b   1.000
_cell.length_c   1.000
_cell.angle_alpha   90.00
_cell.angle_beta   90.00
_cell.angle_gamma   90.00
#
_symmetry.space_group_name_H-M   'P 1'
#
loop_
_entity.id
_entity.type
_entity.pdbx_description
1 polymer ?
#
loop_
_entity_poly.entity_id
_entity_poly.type
_entity_poly.pdbx_seq_one_letter_code
_entity_poly.pdbx_strand_id
1 'polypeptide(L)'
;NKSNKGDYMFYDEVKVKEINSPEEYEEAHELLANEFPDHKETDLLDQYEWILIAKESNKIIGIVTGNKYIPYKALLCDIVVQEEYRSKGVGIKLMKEFGIHLMERGFKHLVGFTPKKSKAALNTYKRVHTKQEEMIVTTSEIQISVAHVEQMECVLRAREERNKKNRERGK
;
A
#
# COMPACT_ATOMS: atom_id res chain seq x y z
N ASN A 1 14.14 25.99 13.35
CA ASN A 1 14.30 25.17 12.14
C ASN A 1 13.87 23.74 12.46
N LYS A 2 12.58 23.46 12.31
CA LYS A 2 12.12 22.08 12.21
C LYS A 2 12.63 21.57 10.87
N SER A 3 13.72 20.82 10.90
CA SER A 3 14.12 20.04 9.75
C SER A 3 12.94 19.15 9.41
N ASN A 4 12.36 19.32 8.23
CA ASN A 4 11.33 18.47 7.68
C ASN A 4 11.90 17.05 7.47
N LYS A 5 12.13 16.32 8.56
CA LYS A 5 12.49 14.90 8.50
C LYS A 5 11.43 14.07 7.79
N GLY A 6 10.19 14.61 7.68
CA GLY A 6 9.08 13.96 7.02
C GLY A 6 9.13 13.94 5.49
N ASP A 7 9.92 14.78 4.84
CA ASP A 7 9.88 14.90 3.37
C ASP A 7 10.77 13.88 2.64
N TYR A 8 11.51 13.05 3.38
CA TYR A 8 12.57 12.26 2.79
C TYR A 8 12.68 10.86 3.37
N MET A 9 11.67 10.04 3.06
CA MET A 9 11.81 8.60 3.22
C MET A 9 12.60 8.03 2.05
N PHE A 10 13.76 7.45 2.34
CA PHE A 10 14.46 6.62 1.38
C PHE A 10 13.75 5.26 1.32
N TYR A 11 13.70 4.69 0.11
CA TYR A 11 13.12 3.38 -0.14
C TYR A 11 13.60 2.32 0.84
N ASP A 12 14.91 2.32 1.15
CA ASP A 12 15.54 1.32 2.02
C ASP A 12 15.28 1.54 3.52
N GLU A 13 14.77 2.71 3.94
CA GLU A 13 14.44 3.01 5.34
C GLU A 13 13.09 2.43 5.77
N VAL A 14 12.20 2.16 4.81
CA VAL A 14 10.90 1.54 5.06
C VAL A 14 11.01 0.04 4.87
N LYS A 15 10.67 -0.70 5.90
CA LYS A 15 10.61 -2.17 5.85
C LYS A 15 9.17 -2.63 5.83
N VAL A 16 8.86 -3.55 4.91
CA VAL A 16 7.55 -4.20 4.84
C VAL A 16 7.67 -5.64 5.30
N LYS A 17 6.80 -6.05 6.19
CA LYS A 17 6.80 -7.38 6.80
C LYS A 17 5.38 -7.81 7.22
N GLU A 18 5.21 -9.10 7.50
CA GLU A 18 4.02 -9.60 8.19
C GLU A 18 4.02 -9.18 9.66
N ILE A 19 2.83 -9.04 10.24
CA ILE A 19 2.66 -8.84 11.68
C ILE A 19 3.15 -10.09 12.42
N ASN A 20 3.96 -9.91 13.44
CA ASN A 20 4.52 -11.03 14.23
C ASN A 20 4.48 -10.82 15.75
N SER A 21 3.83 -9.78 16.23
CA SER A 21 3.69 -9.53 17.68
C SER A 21 2.32 -8.94 18.01
N PRO A 22 1.84 -9.13 19.26
CA PRO A 22 0.61 -8.49 19.74
C PRO A 22 0.67 -6.97 19.66
N GLU A 23 1.81 -6.37 19.94
CA GLU A 23 2.01 -4.92 19.91
C GLU A 23 1.87 -4.38 18.49
N GLU A 24 2.43 -5.08 17.50
CA GLU A 24 2.26 -4.71 16.08
C GLU A 24 0.81 -4.86 15.63
N TYR A 25 0.12 -5.89 16.11
CA TYR A 25 -1.29 -6.09 15.81
C TYR A 25 -2.15 -4.93 16.33
N GLU A 26 -1.95 -4.53 17.58
CA GLU A 26 -2.67 -3.41 18.19
C GLU A 26 -2.40 -2.09 17.45
N GLU A 27 -1.15 -1.80 17.14
CA GLU A 27 -0.76 -0.59 16.41
C GLU A 27 -1.35 -0.57 14.99
N ALA A 28 -1.31 -1.70 14.28
CA ALA A 28 -1.90 -1.83 12.95
C ALA A 28 -3.42 -1.72 12.97
N HIS A 29 -4.07 -2.30 13.98
CA HIS A 29 -5.50 -2.20 14.19
C HIS A 29 -5.92 -0.75 14.43
N GLU A 30 -5.19 -0.01 15.26
CA GLU A 30 -5.44 1.41 15.51
C GLU A 30 -5.31 2.25 14.23
N LEU A 31 -4.27 2.00 13.43
CA LEU A 31 -4.09 2.67 12.14
C LEU A 31 -5.29 2.47 11.20
N LEU A 32 -5.76 1.23 11.10
CA LEU A 32 -6.90 0.89 10.24
C LEU A 32 -8.21 1.48 10.79
N ALA A 33 -8.44 1.40 12.09
CA ALA A 33 -9.63 1.94 12.75
C ALA A 33 -9.73 3.47 12.61
N ASN A 34 -8.61 4.18 12.65
CA ASN A 34 -8.57 5.62 12.46
C ASN A 34 -8.95 6.03 11.02
N GLU A 35 -8.61 5.22 10.03
CA GLU A 35 -9.01 5.47 8.64
C GLU A 35 -10.49 5.17 8.40
N PHE A 36 -11.05 4.21 9.12
CA PHE A 36 -12.44 3.76 8.97
C PHE A 36 -13.21 3.92 10.30
N PRO A 37 -13.50 5.16 10.74
CA PRO A 37 -14.07 5.42 12.06
C PRO A 37 -15.49 4.86 12.26
N ASP A 38 -16.20 4.55 11.17
CA ASP A 38 -17.54 3.95 11.22
C ASP A 38 -17.50 2.44 11.48
N HIS A 39 -16.34 1.82 11.30
CA HIS A 39 -16.08 0.41 11.60
C HIS A 39 -15.48 0.26 12.99
N LYS A 40 -16.24 0.59 14.03
CA LYS A 40 -15.78 0.53 15.42
C LYS A 40 -15.71 -0.87 16.02
N GLU A 41 -16.00 -1.89 15.23
CA GLU A 41 -16.00 -3.26 15.73
C GLU A 41 -14.59 -3.83 15.85
N THR A 42 -14.41 -4.62 16.86
CA THR A 42 -13.17 -4.95 17.56
C THR A 42 -12.19 -5.84 16.78
N ASP A 43 -12.57 -6.37 15.63
CA ASP A 43 -11.80 -7.43 14.95
C ASP A 43 -11.54 -7.11 13.47
N LEU A 44 -11.24 -5.84 13.15
CA LEU A 44 -11.01 -5.41 11.77
C LEU A 44 -9.91 -6.21 11.05
N LEU A 45 -8.85 -6.58 11.77
CA LEU A 45 -7.74 -7.31 11.16
C LEU A 45 -8.01 -8.81 11.02
N ASP A 46 -8.84 -9.40 11.87
CA ASP A 46 -9.10 -10.84 11.88
C ASP A 46 -9.85 -11.35 10.63
N GLN A 47 -10.48 -10.44 9.89
CA GLN A 47 -11.17 -10.78 8.64
C GLN A 47 -10.22 -10.99 7.44
N TYR A 48 -8.94 -10.67 7.56
CA TYR A 48 -7.97 -10.75 6.46
C TYR A 48 -7.05 -11.95 6.61
N GLU A 49 -6.82 -12.66 5.49
CA GLU A 49 -5.86 -13.76 5.44
C GLU A 49 -4.42 -13.25 5.47
N TRP A 50 -4.17 -12.11 4.84
CA TRP A 50 -2.84 -11.52 4.73
C TRP A 50 -2.83 -10.08 5.16
N ILE A 51 -1.85 -9.75 6.00
CA ILE A 51 -1.62 -8.41 6.51
C ILE A 51 -0.12 -8.14 6.46
N LEU A 52 0.28 -7.16 5.66
CA LEU A 52 1.63 -6.63 5.66
C LEU A 52 1.64 -5.21 6.21
N ILE A 53 2.65 -4.90 6.99
CA ILE A 53 2.87 -3.58 7.57
C ILE A 53 4.15 -2.96 7.05
N ALA A 54 4.11 -1.65 6.83
CA ALA A 54 5.29 -0.85 6.53
C ALA A 54 5.75 -0.17 7.82
N LYS A 55 7.02 -0.37 8.16
CA LYS A 55 7.64 0.23 9.35
C LYS A 55 8.77 1.17 8.95
N GLU A 56 8.81 2.32 9.60
CA GLU A 56 9.99 3.18 9.69
C GLU A 56 10.49 3.12 11.13
N SER A 57 11.72 2.61 11.31
CA SER A 57 12.21 2.27 12.64
C SER A 57 11.25 1.32 13.36
N ASN A 58 10.72 1.69 14.50
CA ASN A 58 9.77 0.88 15.27
C ASN A 58 8.30 1.27 15.06
N LYS A 59 8.02 2.27 14.22
CA LYS A 59 6.67 2.79 14.00
C LYS A 59 6.03 2.18 12.76
N ILE A 60 4.79 1.72 12.87
CA ILE A 60 3.97 1.32 11.71
C ILE A 60 3.43 2.59 11.04
N ILE A 61 3.76 2.75 9.77
CA ILE A 61 3.37 3.91 8.96
C ILE A 61 2.40 3.57 7.83
N GLY A 62 2.16 2.30 7.60
CA GLY A 62 1.22 1.84 6.60
C GLY A 62 0.89 0.37 6.74
N ILE A 63 -0.18 -0.03 6.10
CA ILE A 63 -0.73 -1.39 6.11
C ILE A 63 -1.33 -1.73 4.75
N VAL A 64 -1.20 -2.97 4.34
CA VAL A 64 -1.95 -3.56 3.23
C VAL A 64 -2.57 -4.86 3.69
N THR A 65 -3.81 -5.09 3.34
CA THR A 65 -4.58 -6.26 3.70
C THR A 65 -5.17 -6.93 2.47
N GLY A 66 -5.37 -8.22 2.54
CA GLY A 66 -5.97 -8.95 1.44
C GLY A 66 -6.47 -10.34 1.79
N ASN A 67 -7.27 -10.88 0.87
CA ASN A 67 -7.88 -12.18 0.96
C ASN A 67 -7.79 -12.92 -0.38
N LYS A 68 -7.91 -14.23 -0.34
CA LYS A 68 -8.17 -15.01 -1.54
C LYS A 68 -9.53 -14.58 -2.13
N TYR A 69 -9.57 -14.35 -3.43
CA TYR A 69 -10.79 -13.96 -4.14
C TYR A 69 -11.38 -15.13 -4.92
N ILE A 70 -10.65 -15.57 -5.91
CA ILE A 70 -10.95 -16.77 -6.72
C ILE A 70 -9.64 -17.49 -7.01
N PRO A 71 -9.62 -18.69 -7.59
CA PRO A 71 -8.39 -19.34 -7.99
C PRO A 71 -7.53 -18.40 -8.84
N TYR A 72 -6.25 -18.29 -8.49
CA TYR A 72 -5.23 -17.42 -9.11
C TYR A 72 -5.40 -15.91 -8.92
N LYS A 73 -6.46 -15.44 -8.26
CA LYS A 73 -6.66 -14.04 -7.95
C LYS A 73 -6.76 -13.81 -6.44
N ALA A 74 -6.03 -12.82 -5.95
CA ALA A 74 -6.13 -12.33 -4.59
C ALA A 74 -6.85 -10.98 -4.58
N LEU A 75 -7.57 -10.69 -3.52
CA LEU A 75 -8.27 -9.43 -3.31
C LEU A 75 -7.39 -8.50 -2.46
N LEU A 76 -7.08 -7.33 -2.99
CA LEU A 76 -6.57 -6.21 -2.22
C LEU A 76 -7.74 -5.57 -1.49
N CYS A 77 -7.78 -5.70 -0.17
CA CYS A 77 -8.88 -5.16 0.63
C CYS A 77 -8.61 -3.71 1.03
N ASP A 78 -7.51 -3.46 1.73
CA ASP A 78 -7.15 -2.13 2.18
C ASP A 78 -5.68 -1.85 1.91
N ILE A 79 -5.39 -0.59 1.62
CA ILE A 79 -4.05 -0.03 1.65
C ILE A 79 -4.14 1.34 2.29
N VAL A 80 -3.52 1.49 3.44
CA VAL A 80 -3.57 2.70 4.25
C VAL A 80 -2.16 3.14 4.59
N VAL A 81 -1.88 4.41 4.41
CA VAL A 81 -0.63 5.06 4.81
C VAL A 81 -0.97 6.22 5.72
N GLN A 82 -0.26 6.34 6.84
CA GLN A 82 -0.41 7.48 7.74
C GLN A 82 -0.22 8.80 6.99
N GLU A 83 -1.01 9.81 7.33
CA GLU A 83 -1.10 11.08 6.59
C GLU A 83 0.28 11.73 6.36
N GLU A 84 1.12 11.77 7.39
CA GLU A 84 2.45 12.38 7.34
C GLU A 84 3.41 11.67 6.37
N TYR A 85 3.10 10.42 6.04
CA TYR A 85 3.93 9.56 5.18
C TYR A 85 3.35 9.37 3.78
N ARG A 86 2.21 10.00 3.47
CA ARG A 86 1.59 9.93 2.15
C ARG A 86 2.41 10.65 1.09
N SER A 87 2.20 10.26 -0.16
CA SER A 87 2.91 10.81 -1.33
C SER A 87 4.43 10.61 -1.34
N LYS A 88 4.94 9.68 -0.54
CA LYS A 88 6.38 9.36 -0.41
C LYS A 88 6.74 7.97 -0.93
N GLY A 89 5.79 7.27 -1.55
CA GLY A 89 6.00 5.96 -2.16
C GLY A 89 5.74 4.76 -1.23
N VAL A 90 5.30 4.97 0.00
CA VAL A 90 5.01 3.89 0.96
C VAL A 90 3.92 2.95 0.45
N GLY A 91 2.84 3.49 -0.10
CA GLY A 91 1.74 2.70 -0.66
C GLY A 91 2.20 1.81 -1.82
N ILE A 92 3.03 2.33 -2.72
CA ILE A 92 3.58 1.56 -3.84
C ILE A 92 4.52 0.45 -3.31
N LYS A 93 5.31 0.73 -2.28
CA LYS A 93 6.16 -0.28 -1.65
C LYS A 93 5.35 -1.39 -1.00
N LEU A 94 4.28 -1.05 -0.30
CA LEU A 94 3.33 -2.03 0.25
C LEU A 94 2.72 -2.91 -0.84
N MET A 95 2.28 -2.32 -1.95
CA MET A 95 1.75 -3.07 -3.08
C MET A 95 2.78 -4.00 -3.70
N LYS A 96 4.02 -3.54 -3.87
CA LYS A 96 5.12 -4.36 -4.39
C LYS A 96 5.38 -5.58 -3.51
N GLU A 97 5.57 -5.36 -2.22
CA GLU A 97 5.86 -6.45 -1.29
C GLU A 97 4.66 -7.41 -1.15
N PHE A 98 3.45 -6.88 -1.19
CA PHE A 98 2.24 -7.69 -1.22
C PHE A 98 2.14 -8.55 -2.49
N GLY A 99 2.48 -7.99 -3.64
CA GLY A 99 2.57 -8.71 -4.90
C GLY A 99 3.60 -9.85 -4.86
N ILE A 100 4.79 -9.62 -4.30
CA ILE A 100 5.81 -10.66 -4.10
C ILE A 100 5.27 -11.77 -3.20
N HIS A 101 4.67 -11.40 -2.08
CA HIS A 101 4.04 -12.33 -1.14
C HIS A 101 3.00 -13.24 -1.81
N LEU A 102 2.21 -12.68 -2.71
CA LEU A 102 1.21 -13.41 -3.47
C LEU A 102 1.81 -14.31 -4.56
N MET A 103 2.84 -13.84 -5.27
CA MET A 103 3.56 -14.65 -6.27
C MET A 103 4.14 -15.92 -5.66
N GLU A 104 4.75 -15.79 -4.50
CA GLU A 104 5.32 -16.92 -3.75
C GLU A 104 4.26 -17.97 -3.38
N ARG A 105 3.00 -17.56 -3.34
CA ARG A 105 1.82 -18.41 -3.04
C ARG A 105 1.05 -18.86 -4.28
N GLY A 106 1.58 -18.59 -5.48
CA GLY A 106 0.98 -19.02 -6.74
C GLY A 106 -0.15 -18.15 -7.29
N PHE A 107 -0.39 -16.98 -6.72
CA PHE A 107 -1.35 -16.03 -7.28
C PHE A 107 -0.75 -15.29 -8.48
N LYS A 108 -1.59 -15.01 -9.48
CA LYS A 108 -1.20 -14.34 -10.73
C LYS A 108 -1.74 -12.92 -10.86
N HIS A 109 -2.82 -12.64 -10.17
CA HIS A 109 -3.50 -11.34 -10.25
C HIS A 109 -3.90 -10.86 -8.87
N LEU A 110 -3.82 -9.55 -8.71
CA LEU A 110 -4.36 -8.81 -7.58
C LEU A 110 -5.52 -7.97 -8.08
N VAL A 111 -6.68 -8.12 -7.44
CA VAL A 111 -7.92 -7.41 -7.76
C VAL A 111 -8.24 -6.47 -6.62
N GLY A 112 -8.62 -5.25 -6.92
CA GLY A 112 -9.07 -4.27 -5.94
C GLY A 112 -10.32 -3.54 -6.41
N PHE A 113 -11.06 -3.02 -5.46
CA PHE A 113 -12.22 -2.17 -5.69
C PHE A 113 -11.97 -0.82 -5.06
N THR A 114 -12.21 0.24 -5.83
CA THR A 114 -12.00 1.59 -5.33
C THR A 114 -13.15 2.50 -5.76
N PRO A 115 -13.60 3.42 -4.90
CA PRO A 115 -14.63 4.39 -5.29
C PRO A 115 -14.17 5.23 -6.47
N LYS A 116 -15.06 5.46 -7.45
CA LYS A 116 -14.78 6.32 -8.62
C LYS A 116 -14.32 7.73 -8.23
N LYS A 117 -14.74 8.20 -7.07
CA LYS A 117 -14.36 9.51 -6.52
C LYS A 117 -12.92 9.58 -6.02
N SER A 118 -12.30 8.46 -5.76
CA SER A 118 -10.92 8.39 -5.23
C SER A 118 -9.89 8.58 -6.33
N LYS A 119 -9.79 9.82 -6.85
CA LYS A 119 -8.87 10.17 -7.95
C LYS A 119 -7.40 9.86 -7.61
N ALA A 120 -6.99 10.09 -6.38
CA ALA A 120 -5.63 9.80 -5.94
C ALA A 120 -5.30 8.30 -6.01
N ALA A 121 -6.21 7.45 -5.53
CA ALA A 121 -6.06 5.99 -5.63
C ALA A 121 -6.05 5.53 -7.09
N LEU A 122 -6.99 6.00 -7.92
CA LEU A 122 -7.04 5.67 -9.34
C LEU A 122 -5.76 6.10 -10.09
N ASN A 123 -5.22 7.27 -9.79
CA ASN A 123 -3.96 7.73 -10.37
C ASN A 123 -2.77 6.86 -9.94
N THR A 124 -2.73 6.44 -8.68
CA THR A 124 -1.71 5.51 -8.19
C THR A 124 -1.77 4.19 -8.95
N TYR A 125 -2.96 3.62 -9.11
CA TYR A 125 -3.14 2.37 -9.84
C TYR A 125 -2.77 2.49 -11.32
N LYS A 126 -3.10 3.58 -11.99
CA LYS A 126 -2.67 3.85 -13.38
C LYS A 126 -1.15 3.83 -13.53
N ARG A 127 -0.42 4.32 -12.53
CA ARG A 127 1.06 4.34 -12.56
C ARG A 127 1.69 2.95 -12.47
N VAL A 128 0.99 1.97 -11.94
CA VAL A 128 1.47 0.59 -11.80
C VAL A 128 0.86 -0.35 -12.83
N HIS A 129 0.46 0.19 -13.98
CA HIS A 129 -0.06 -0.57 -15.12
C HIS A 129 -1.26 -1.45 -14.81
N THR A 130 -2.26 -0.88 -14.13
CA THR A 130 -3.49 -1.59 -13.83
C THR A 130 -4.45 -1.57 -15.01
N LYS A 131 -5.18 -2.66 -15.20
CA LYS A 131 -6.38 -2.68 -16.02
C LYS A 131 -7.56 -2.23 -15.16
N GLN A 132 -8.33 -1.28 -15.63
CA GLN A 132 -9.51 -0.76 -14.93
C GLN A 132 -10.78 -1.12 -15.71
N GLU A 133 -11.77 -1.60 -14.99
CA GLU A 133 -13.11 -1.84 -15.52
C GLU A 133 -14.13 -1.11 -14.64
N GLU A 134 -14.99 -0.31 -15.25
CA GLU A 134 -16.03 0.38 -14.52
C GLU A 134 -17.20 -0.57 -14.23
N MET A 135 -17.64 -0.56 -12.97
CA MET A 135 -18.85 -1.26 -12.56
C MET A 135 -20.06 -0.31 -12.61
N ILE A 136 -21.27 -0.88 -12.72
CA ILE A 136 -22.54 -0.12 -12.75
C ILE A 136 -22.75 0.70 -11.47
N VAL A 137 -22.18 0.26 -10.35
CA VAL A 137 -22.18 0.98 -9.08
C VAL A 137 -21.01 1.95 -8.94
N THR A 138 -20.88 2.63 -7.83
CA THR A 138 -19.92 3.69 -7.58
C THR A 138 -18.47 3.24 -7.38
N THR A 139 -18.14 2.01 -7.73
CA THR A 139 -16.81 1.42 -7.59
C THR A 139 -16.21 1.02 -8.93
N SER A 140 -14.90 1.00 -9.02
CA SER A 140 -14.16 0.44 -10.15
C SER A 140 -13.42 -0.80 -9.73
N GLU A 141 -13.44 -1.84 -10.54
CA GLU A 141 -12.55 -2.99 -10.39
C GLU A 141 -11.17 -2.63 -10.94
N ILE A 142 -10.14 -2.91 -10.18
CA ILE A 142 -8.76 -2.68 -10.56
C ILE A 142 -8.03 -4.00 -10.51
N GLN A 143 -7.42 -4.38 -11.63
CA GLN A 143 -6.61 -5.59 -11.73
C GLN A 143 -5.14 -5.22 -11.91
N ILE A 144 -4.29 -5.79 -11.06
CA ILE A 144 -2.84 -5.65 -11.14
C ILE A 144 -2.26 -7.02 -11.44
N SER A 145 -1.47 -7.12 -12.52
CA SER A 145 -0.70 -8.32 -12.75
C SER A 145 0.44 -8.42 -11.74
N VAL A 146 0.49 -9.51 -11.01
CA VAL A 146 1.55 -9.75 -10.03
C VAL A 146 2.93 -9.84 -10.71
N ALA A 147 2.98 -10.22 -11.99
CA ALA A 147 4.22 -10.22 -12.78
C ALA A 147 4.82 -8.82 -13.00
N HIS A 148 4.03 -7.75 -12.85
CA HIS A 148 4.51 -6.36 -12.96
C HIS A 148 5.05 -5.77 -11.65
N VAL A 149 5.12 -6.57 -10.58
CA VAL A 149 5.59 -6.10 -9.27
C VAL A 149 7.01 -5.52 -9.34
N GLU A 150 7.89 -6.11 -10.15
CA GLU A 150 9.26 -5.60 -10.34
C GLU A 150 9.29 -4.20 -10.97
N GLN A 151 8.31 -3.87 -11.81
CA GLN A 151 8.19 -2.54 -12.41
C GLN A 151 7.85 -1.46 -11.37
N MET A 152 7.17 -1.82 -10.29
CA MET A 152 6.87 -0.91 -9.19
C MET A 152 8.15 -0.43 -8.50
N GLU A 153 9.17 -1.29 -8.42
CA GLU A 153 10.47 -0.91 -7.89
C GLU A 153 11.16 0.18 -8.72
N CYS A 154 11.11 0.05 -10.05
CA CYS A 154 11.63 1.07 -10.95
C CYS A 154 10.92 2.42 -10.75
N VAL A 155 9.61 2.41 -10.57
CA VAL A 155 8.82 3.61 -10.30
C VAL A 155 9.26 4.29 -9.00
N LEU A 156 9.45 3.50 -7.94
CA LEU A 156 9.90 4.00 -6.65
C LEU A 156 11.30 4.62 -6.73
N ARG A 157 12.24 3.92 -7.34
CA ARG A 157 13.61 4.42 -7.51
C ARG A 157 13.66 5.69 -8.35
N ALA A 158 12.93 5.75 -9.45
CA ALA A 158 12.85 6.95 -10.29
C ALA A 158 12.28 8.16 -9.53
N ARG A 159 11.33 7.91 -8.64
CA ARG A 159 10.76 8.95 -7.77
C ARG A 159 11.78 9.46 -6.74
N GLU A 160 12.50 8.56 -6.09
CA GLU A 160 13.55 8.93 -5.14
C GLU A 160 14.64 9.79 -5.81
N GLU A 161 15.12 9.34 -6.97
CA GLU A 161 16.12 10.10 -7.73
C GLU A 161 15.63 11.50 -8.11
N ARG A 162 14.35 11.61 -8.53
CA ARG A 162 13.74 12.89 -8.84
C ARG A 162 13.67 13.80 -7.63
N ASN A 163 13.27 13.26 -6.50
CA ASN A 163 13.21 13.98 -5.25
C ASN A 163 14.61 14.46 -4.81
N LYS A 164 15.62 13.61 -4.96
CA LYS A 164 17.01 13.96 -4.67
C LYS A 164 17.51 15.10 -5.56
N LYS A 165 17.27 15.03 -6.87
CA LYS A 165 17.66 16.09 -7.83
C LYS A 165 16.96 17.42 -7.53
N ASN A 166 15.69 17.39 -7.17
CA ASN A 166 14.94 18.59 -6.82
C ASN A 166 15.50 19.27 -5.56
N ARG A 167 16.01 18.49 -4.63
CA ARG A 167 16.68 19.00 -3.42
C ARG A 167 17.99 19.70 -3.74
N GLU A 168 18.81 19.07 -4.58
CA GLU A 168 20.10 19.59 -4.97
C GLU A 168 19.95 20.90 -5.77
N ARG A 169 18.87 21.06 -6.54
CA ARG A 169 18.53 22.27 -7.29
C ARG A 169 17.91 23.37 -6.43
N GLY A 170 17.25 23.02 -5.32
CA GLY A 170 16.66 23.98 -4.38
C GLY A 170 17.66 24.55 -3.36
N LYS A 171 18.91 24.13 -3.47
CA LYS A 171 20.04 24.70 -2.72
C LYS A 171 20.76 25.69 -3.60
#